data_e54e04ee9ebe72060ed7f6aacca36a76
#
_entry.id   e54e04ee9ebe72060ed7f6aacca36a76
#
_cell.length_a   1.000
_cell.length_b   1.000
_cell.length_c   1.000
_cell.angle_alpha   90.00
_cell.angle_beta   90.00
_cell.angle_gamma   90.00
#
_symmetry.space_group_name_H-M   'P 1'
#
loop_
_entity.id
_entity.type
_entity.pdbx_description
1 polymer ?
#
loop_
_entity_poly.entity_id
_entity_poly.type
_entity_poly.pdbx_seq_one_letter_code
_entity_poly.pdbx_strand_id
1 'polypeptide(L)'
;MDIDAASVADDAGRVSLADLLVGLAMFAVVGAAAFTLLDEGRRAWAFGMARAETQQSARVALARLSAELRVAGRGGRGFDAVAVAAPDMLVLQQDLDGDGLIAANGERVTWRLVGTVLRRDAGGGLQPIVNGVRSFRVTYFDAAGAPTAAPGAVRSVEIALATRPDYSVVGSTVETALTTRVRLRNR
;
A
#
# COMPACT_ATOMS: atom_id res chain seq x y z
N MET A 1 -39.97 -10.47 -79.73
CA MET A 1 -39.84 -9.40 -78.73
C MET A 1 -39.03 -10.00 -77.61
N ASP A 2 -37.70 -10.18 -77.90
CA ASP A 2 -36.72 -10.73 -76.95
C ASP A 2 -36.24 -9.57 -76.10
N ILE A 3 -36.60 -9.64 -74.85
CA ILE A 3 -36.12 -8.68 -73.85
C ILE A 3 -34.85 -9.28 -73.22
N ASP A 4 -33.80 -8.57 -73.44
CA ASP A 4 -32.42 -8.78 -73.03
C ASP A 4 -32.29 -9.15 -71.57
N ALA A 5 -32.26 -10.44 -71.26
CA ALA A 5 -32.02 -10.98 -69.92
C ALA A 5 -30.53 -11.02 -69.52
N ALA A 6 -29.66 -10.54 -70.44
CA ALA A 6 -28.21 -10.61 -70.22
C ALA A 6 -27.60 -9.40 -69.45
N SER A 7 -28.38 -8.31 -69.29
CA SER A 7 -27.85 -7.05 -68.70
C SER A 7 -27.96 -6.98 -67.16
N VAL A 8 -28.70 -7.88 -66.54
CA VAL A 8 -28.96 -7.82 -65.06
C VAL A 8 -27.95 -8.66 -64.27
N ALA A 9 -27.19 -9.53 -64.93
CA ALA A 9 -26.29 -10.48 -64.21
C ALA A 9 -24.87 -9.96 -64.00
N ASP A 10 -24.46 -8.81 -64.58
CA ASP A 10 -23.07 -8.35 -64.56
C ASP A 10 -22.76 -7.29 -63.45
N ASP A 11 -23.77 -6.88 -62.70
CA ASP A 11 -23.61 -5.86 -61.65
C ASP A 11 -23.51 -6.45 -60.19
N ALA A 12 -23.62 -7.78 -60.09
CA ALA A 12 -23.69 -8.47 -58.77
C ALA A 12 -22.34 -8.78 -58.13
N GLY A 13 -21.25 -8.17 -58.52
CA GLY A 13 -19.94 -8.45 -57.97
C GLY A 13 -18.93 -7.30 -57.96
N ARG A 14 -19.33 -6.13 -58.40
CA ARG A 14 -18.42 -4.97 -58.44
C ARG A 14 -18.54 -4.16 -57.17
N VAL A 15 -17.59 -4.39 -56.25
CA VAL A 15 -17.45 -3.50 -55.10
C VAL A 15 -17.07 -2.11 -55.59
N SER A 16 -17.92 -1.15 -55.34
CA SER A 16 -17.69 0.26 -55.66
C SER A 16 -16.58 0.84 -54.75
N LEU A 17 -15.80 1.78 -55.28
CA LEU A 17 -14.84 2.55 -54.46
C LEU A 17 -15.55 3.23 -53.28
N ALA A 18 -16.80 3.66 -53.47
CA ALA A 18 -17.64 4.23 -52.42
C ALA A 18 -17.94 3.21 -51.30
N ASP A 19 -18.25 1.95 -51.66
CA ASP A 19 -18.51 0.89 -50.66
C ASP A 19 -17.28 0.59 -49.84
N LEU A 20 -16.08 0.60 -50.46
CA LEU A 20 -14.80 0.44 -49.74
C LEU A 20 -14.54 1.60 -48.79
N LEU A 21 -14.81 2.84 -49.21
CA LEU A 21 -14.62 4.02 -48.36
C LEU A 21 -15.57 4.02 -47.16
N VAL A 22 -16.84 3.65 -47.39
CA VAL A 22 -17.84 3.52 -46.30
C VAL A 22 -17.43 2.40 -45.35
N GLY A 23 -17.02 1.25 -45.87
CA GLY A 23 -16.53 0.13 -45.08
C GLY A 23 -15.31 0.50 -44.22
N LEU A 24 -14.34 1.22 -44.83
CA LEU A 24 -13.17 1.71 -44.11
C LEU A 24 -13.52 2.74 -43.02
N ALA A 25 -14.46 3.65 -43.31
CA ALA A 25 -14.94 4.63 -42.35
C ALA A 25 -15.62 3.96 -41.14
N MET A 26 -16.50 2.98 -41.42
CA MET A 26 -17.15 2.20 -40.34
C MET A 26 -16.13 1.42 -39.52
N PHE A 27 -15.16 0.77 -40.17
CA PHE A 27 -14.08 0.05 -39.47
C PHE A 27 -13.24 0.98 -38.61
N ALA A 28 -12.93 2.18 -39.09
CA ALA A 28 -12.19 3.19 -38.32
C ALA A 28 -12.96 3.64 -37.08
N VAL A 29 -14.28 3.87 -37.19
CA VAL A 29 -15.14 4.24 -36.05
C VAL A 29 -15.19 3.12 -35.01
N VAL A 30 -15.44 1.89 -35.45
CA VAL A 30 -15.48 0.73 -34.55
C VAL A 30 -14.09 0.49 -33.90
N GLY A 31 -13.02 0.62 -34.70
CA GLY A 31 -11.65 0.50 -34.19
C GLY A 31 -11.31 1.57 -33.17
N ALA A 32 -11.70 2.82 -33.40
CA ALA A 32 -11.51 3.91 -32.44
C ALA A 32 -12.30 3.68 -31.14
N ALA A 33 -13.54 3.22 -31.24
CA ALA A 33 -14.36 2.88 -30.08
C ALA A 33 -13.73 1.71 -29.26
N ALA A 34 -13.29 0.66 -29.96
CA ALA A 34 -12.62 -0.47 -29.31
C ALA A 34 -11.32 -0.06 -28.64
N PHE A 35 -10.53 0.83 -29.25
CA PHE A 35 -9.30 1.35 -28.68
C PHE A 35 -9.54 2.17 -27.41
N THR A 36 -10.57 3.05 -27.42
CA THR A 36 -10.91 3.82 -26.22
C THR A 36 -11.35 2.93 -25.07
N LEU A 37 -12.18 1.91 -25.32
CA LEU A 37 -12.59 0.94 -24.30
C LEU A 37 -11.40 0.17 -23.72
N LEU A 38 -10.46 -0.22 -24.60
CA LEU A 38 -9.25 -0.93 -24.16
C LEU A 38 -8.34 -0.03 -23.30
N ASP A 39 -8.18 1.24 -23.66
CA ASP A 39 -7.37 2.20 -22.90
C ASP A 39 -7.98 2.49 -21.53
N GLU A 40 -9.30 2.71 -21.46
CA GLU A 40 -10.04 2.85 -20.21
C GLU A 40 -9.93 1.61 -19.33
N GLY A 41 -10.05 0.41 -19.92
CA GLY A 41 -9.88 -0.86 -19.21
C GLY A 41 -8.49 -1.00 -18.62
N ARG A 42 -7.44 -0.65 -19.35
CA ARG A 42 -6.06 -0.65 -18.86
C ARG A 42 -5.84 0.33 -17.70
N ARG A 43 -6.39 1.53 -17.79
CA ARG A 43 -6.32 2.53 -16.71
C ARG A 43 -7.02 2.05 -15.46
N ALA A 44 -8.24 1.52 -15.60
CA ALA A 44 -9.00 0.98 -14.48
C ALA A 44 -8.26 -0.18 -13.79
N TRP A 45 -7.65 -1.06 -14.56
CA TRP A 45 -6.85 -2.18 -14.04
C TRP A 45 -5.59 -1.70 -13.30
N ALA A 46 -4.84 -0.77 -13.90
CA ALA A 46 -3.64 -0.19 -13.27
C ALA A 46 -3.98 0.51 -11.94
N PHE A 47 -5.11 1.24 -11.89
CA PHE A 47 -5.61 1.85 -10.66
C PHE A 47 -5.96 0.80 -9.60
N GLY A 48 -6.66 -0.27 -9.99
CA GLY A 48 -7.01 -1.37 -9.08
C GLY A 48 -5.78 -2.06 -8.48
N MET A 49 -4.76 -2.34 -9.31
CA MET A 49 -3.49 -2.92 -8.87
C MET A 49 -2.74 -2.00 -7.90
N ALA A 50 -2.63 -0.72 -8.22
CA ALA A 50 -1.99 0.27 -7.35
C ALA A 50 -2.67 0.36 -5.97
N ARG A 51 -4.01 0.32 -5.95
CA ARG A 51 -4.78 0.31 -4.70
C ARG A 51 -4.55 -0.96 -3.89
N ALA A 52 -4.53 -2.12 -4.53
CA ALA A 52 -4.26 -3.39 -3.87
C ALA A 52 -2.85 -3.42 -3.25
N GLU A 53 -1.84 -2.95 -3.97
CA GLU A 53 -0.45 -2.84 -3.50
C GLU A 53 -0.33 -1.97 -2.25
N THR A 54 -0.91 -0.75 -2.27
CA THR A 54 -0.86 0.15 -1.12
C THR A 54 -1.54 -0.42 0.11
N GLN A 55 -2.70 -1.07 -0.06
CA GLN A 55 -3.41 -1.73 1.02
C GLN A 55 -2.60 -2.88 1.60
N GLN A 56 -1.99 -3.70 0.74
CA GLN A 56 -1.15 -4.82 1.18
C GLN A 56 0.07 -4.34 1.95
N SER A 57 0.77 -3.33 1.45
CA SER A 57 1.94 -2.74 2.09
C SER A 57 1.61 -2.19 3.48
N ALA A 58 0.51 -1.43 3.60
CA ALA A 58 0.05 -0.90 4.88
C ALA A 58 -0.33 -2.01 5.87
N ARG A 59 -1.03 -3.06 5.40
CA ARG A 59 -1.42 -4.20 6.26
C ARG A 59 -0.21 -4.97 6.77
N VAL A 60 0.77 -5.24 5.92
CA VAL A 60 2.01 -5.94 6.29
C VAL A 60 2.78 -5.16 7.35
N ALA A 61 2.94 -3.84 7.15
CA ALA A 61 3.60 -2.97 8.12
C ALA A 61 2.88 -3.00 9.48
N LEU A 62 1.56 -2.76 9.50
CA LEU A 62 0.78 -2.73 10.73
C LEU A 62 0.71 -4.08 11.42
N ALA A 63 0.62 -5.19 10.68
CA ALA A 63 0.64 -6.52 11.26
C ALA A 63 1.95 -6.80 11.98
N ARG A 64 3.08 -6.47 11.37
CA ARG A 64 4.41 -6.65 11.97
C ARG A 64 4.61 -5.76 13.20
N LEU A 65 4.30 -4.47 13.08
CA LEU A 65 4.34 -3.53 14.20
C LEU A 65 3.46 -3.99 15.38
N SER A 66 2.24 -4.46 15.08
CA SER A 66 1.33 -4.97 16.09
C SER A 66 1.85 -6.23 16.78
N ALA A 67 2.51 -7.12 16.05
CA ALA A 67 3.12 -8.32 16.62
C ALA A 67 4.25 -7.95 17.58
N GLU A 68 5.13 -7.03 17.20
CA GLU A 68 6.23 -6.56 18.06
C GLU A 68 5.74 -5.78 19.30
N LEU A 69 4.70 -4.95 19.14
CA LEU A 69 4.09 -4.28 20.29
C LEU A 69 3.50 -5.25 21.33
N ARG A 70 2.95 -6.39 20.88
CA ARG A 70 2.38 -7.38 21.80
C ARG A 70 3.43 -8.12 22.62
N VAL A 71 4.65 -8.23 22.13
CA VAL A 71 5.76 -8.89 22.84
C VAL A 71 6.66 -7.90 23.57
N ALA A 72 6.56 -6.61 23.27
CA ALA A 72 7.29 -5.56 23.97
C ALA A 72 7.09 -5.63 25.49
N GLY A 73 8.14 -5.40 26.27
CA GLY A 73 8.17 -5.54 27.72
C GLY A 73 8.30 -6.99 28.23
N ARG A 74 8.45 -7.98 27.33
CA ARG A 74 8.68 -9.37 27.74
C ARG A 74 10.02 -9.50 28.45
N GLY A 75 10.06 -10.34 29.49
CA GLY A 75 11.27 -10.79 30.19
C GLY A 75 11.68 -9.96 31.41
N GLY A 76 11.24 -8.71 31.58
CA GLY A 76 11.78 -7.91 32.61
C GLY A 76 10.88 -6.91 33.33
N ARG A 77 11.28 -6.60 34.58
CA ARG A 77 10.72 -5.51 35.42
C ARG A 77 11.64 -4.27 35.45
N GLY A 78 12.83 -4.35 34.87
CA GLY A 78 13.87 -3.33 34.97
C GLY A 78 13.88 -2.30 33.80
N PHE A 79 13.03 -2.47 32.79
CA PHE A 79 12.98 -1.61 31.62
C PHE A 79 11.56 -1.33 31.13
N ASP A 80 11.41 -0.28 30.34
CA ASP A 80 10.13 0.09 29.74
C ASP A 80 9.92 -0.63 28.40
N ALA A 81 8.70 -1.14 28.15
CA ALA A 81 8.38 -1.77 26.86
C ALA A 81 8.52 -0.82 25.67
N VAL A 82 8.28 0.48 25.92
CA VAL A 82 8.55 1.58 24.98
C VAL A 82 9.71 2.37 25.58
N ALA A 83 10.87 2.37 24.93
CA ALA A 83 12.03 3.12 25.41
C ALA A 83 11.96 4.61 25.08
N VAL A 84 11.35 4.95 23.93
CA VAL A 84 11.19 6.34 23.47
C VAL A 84 9.79 6.52 22.93
N ALA A 85 9.05 7.46 23.50
CA ALA A 85 7.70 7.82 23.05
C ALA A 85 7.77 9.07 22.15
N ALA A 86 8.17 8.88 20.87
CA ALA A 86 8.24 9.94 19.86
C ALA A 86 7.15 9.77 18.79
N PRO A 87 6.63 10.85 18.18
CA PRO A 87 5.52 10.76 17.24
C PRO A 87 5.89 10.16 15.87
N ASP A 88 7.16 10.13 15.51
CA ASP A 88 7.71 9.68 14.24
C ASP A 88 8.65 8.47 14.36
N MET A 89 8.85 7.98 15.57
CA MET A 89 9.72 6.86 15.87
C MET A 89 9.12 6.02 16.99
N LEU A 90 9.16 4.70 16.83
CA LEU A 90 8.78 3.73 17.86
C LEU A 90 10.01 2.93 18.27
N VAL A 91 10.37 2.98 19.55
CA VAL A 91 11.47 2.17 20.10
C VAL A 91 10.90 1.23 21.16
N LEU A 92 10.95 -0.06 20.86
CA LEU A 92 10.46 -1.14 21.69
C LEU A 92 11.62 -1.86 22.38
N GLN A 93 11.39 -2.39 23.58
CA GLN A 93 12.32 -3.20 24.33
C GLN A 93 11.69 -4.51 24.79
N GLN A 94 12.49 -5.56 24.81
CA GLN A 94 12.15 -6.88 25.31
C GLN A 94 13.44 -7.59 25.72
N ASP A 95 13.42 -8.35 26.76
CA ASP A 95 14.52 -9.22 27.19
C ASP A 95 14.28 -10.60 26.57
N LEU A 96 15.15 -11.02 25.67
CA LEU A 96 15.02 -12.28 24.92
C LEU A 96 15.76 -13.43 25.57
N ASP A 97 16.91 -13.15 26.20
CA ASP A 97 17.79 -14.15 26.82
C ASP A 97 17.56 -14.31 28.34
N GLY A 98 16.81 -13.39 28.97
CA GLY A 98 16.40 -13.48 30.36
C GLY A 98 17.45 -12.97 31.34
N ASP A 99 18.43 -12.19 30.87
CA ASP A 99 19.50 -11.65 31.71
C ASP A 99 19.10 -10.35 32.44
N GLY A 100 17.93 -9.79 32.11
CA GLY A 100 17.39 -8.56 32.67
C GLY A 100 17.98 -7.28 32.10
N LEU A 101 18.84 -7.38 31.09
CA LEU A 101 19.46 -6.25 30.39
C LEU A 101 18.85 -6.12 28.97
N ILE A 102 18.98 -4.94 28.38
CA ILE A 102 18.60 -4.69 27.00
C ILE A 102 19.85 -4.40 26.19
N ALA A 103 20.60 -5.45 25.89
CA ALA A 103 21.93 -5.38 25.27
C ALA A 103 22.06 -6.26 24.03
N ALA A 104 21.37 -7.40 23.99
CA ALA A 104 21.48 -8.34 22.88
C ALA A 104 20.71 -7.87 21.61
N ASN A 105 21.15 -8.39 20.46
CA ASN A 105 20.47 -8.13 19.18
C ASN A 105 19.01 -8.61 19.22
N GLY A 106 18.11 -7.76 18.80
CA GLY A 106 16.67 -8.05 18.82
C GLY A 106 15.94 -7.60 20.07
N GLU A 107 16.63 -7.23 21.13
CA GLU A 107 16.02 -6.77 22.38
C GLU A 107 15.58 -5.32 22.32
N ARG A 108 16.28 -4.50 21.54
CA ARG A 108 15.86 -3.14 21.22
C ARG A 108 15.50 -3.06 19.74
N VAL A 109 14.25 -2.71 19.46
CA VAL A 109 13.75 -2.60 18.10
C VAL A 109 13.29 -1.19 17.83
N THR A 110 13.85 -0.57 16.81
CA THR A 110 13.51 0.80 16.38
C THR A 110 12.81 0.77 15.04
N TRP A 111 11.67 1.44 14.98
CA TRP A 111 10.94 1.69 13.76
C TRP A 111 10.91 3.18 13.45
N ARG A 112 11.24 3.56 12.23
CA ARG A 112 11.15 4.94 11.75
C ARG A 112 10.96 5.02 10.25
N LEU A 113 10.37 6.11 9.81
CA LEU A 113 10.27 6.45 8.40
C LEU A 113 11.56 7.17 7.95
N VAL A 114 12.16 6.69 6.87
CA VAL A 114 13.31 7.34 6.22
C VAL A 114 12.98 7.53 4.74
N GLY A 115 12.77 8.76 4.33
CA GLY A 115 12.22 9.08 3.02
C GLY A 115 10.81 8.50 2.88
N THR A 116 10.63 7.58 1.95
CA THR A 116 9.36 6.85 1.72
C THR A 116 9.42 5.39 2.16
N VAL A 117 10.43 5.01 2.93
CA VAL A 117 10.64 3.63 3.36
C VAL A 117 10.50 3.52 4.88
N LEU A 118 9.55 2.73 5.34
CA LEU A 118 9.46 2.35 6.73
C LEU A 118 10.54 1.31 7.03
N ARG A 119 11.45 1.66 7.94
CA ARG A 119 12.63 0.86 8.28
C ARG A 119 12.56 0.36 9.71
N ARG A 120 13.19 -0.78 9.92
CA ARG A 120 13.34 -1.44 11.21
C ARG A 120 14.81 -1.70 11.52
N ASP A 121 15.21 -1.42 12.73
CA ASP A 121 16.52 -1.80 13.29
C ASP A 121 16.31 -2.68 14.53
N ALA A 122 17.01 -3.79 14.60
CA ALA A 122 17.02 -4.68 15.75
C ALA A 122 18.45 -5.05 16.15
N GLY A 123 19.39 -4.12 15.97
CA GLY A 123 20.81 -4.32 16.26
C GLY A 123 21.69 -4.61 15.03
N GLY A 124 21.09 -4.85 13.84
CA GLY A 124 21.80 -5.08 12.59
C GLY A 124 21.74 -3.90 11.60
N GLY A 125 21.33 -2.72 12.07
CA GLY A 125 21.11 -1.54 11.26
C GLY A 125 19.70 -1.46 10.66
N LEU A 126 19.39 -0.31 10.05
CA LEU A 126 18.07 0.03 9.51
C LEU A 126 17.74 -0.74 8.23
N GLN A 127 17.02 -1.84 8.37
CA GLN A 127 16.53 -2.65 7.27
C GLN A 127 15.22 -2.11 6.68
N PRO A 128 15.05 -2.06 5.36
CA PRO A 128 13.80 -1.66 4.72
C PRO A 128 12.72 -2.74 4.93
N ILE A 129 11.52 -2.32 5.31
CA ILE A 129 10.39 -3.25 5.53
C ILE A 129 9.26 -2.98 4.53
N VAL A 130 8.87 -1.72 4.36
CA VAL A 130 7.78 -1.35 3.46
C VAL A 130 8.15 -0.05 2.73
N ASN A 131 8.05 -0.08 1.41
CA ASN A 131 8.20 1.08 0.53
C ASN A 131 6.87 1.83 0.36
N GLY A 132 6.92 3.03 -0.20
CA GLY A 132 5.73 3.81 -0.52
C GLY A 132 5.01 4.40 0.69
N VAL A 133 5.64 4.44 1.85
CA VAL A 133 5.08 5.08 3.05
C VAL A 133 5.21 6.59 2.96
N ARG A 134 4.10 7.31 3.12
CA ARG A 134 4.05 8.79 3.05
C ARG A 134 3.98 9.43 4.42
N SER A 135 3.35 8.75 5.38
CA SER A 135 3.35 9.17 6.77
C SER A 135 3.39 7.97 7.71
N PHE A 136 4.10 8.14 8.80
CA PHE A 136 4.15 7.22 9.92
C PHE A 136 4.04 8.04 11.19
N ARG A 137 2.95 7.85 11.94
CA ARG A 137 2.70 8.58 13.19
C ARG A 137 2.37 7.61 14.29
N VAL A 138 2.96 7.85 15.45
CA VAL A 138 2.77 7.04 16.66
C VAL A 138 2.21 7.92 17.76
N THR A 139 1.14 7.48 18.40
CA THR A 139 0.54 8.14 19.56
C THR A 139 0.50 7.14 20.72
N TYR A 140 0.94 7.58 21.87
CA TYR A 140 1.07 6.76 23.06
C TYR A 140 0.00 7.15 24.09
N PHE A 141 -0.54 6.17 24.80
CA PHE A 141 -1.60 6.37 25.77
C PHE A 141 -1.28 5.65 27.08
N ASP A 142 -1.64 6.28 28.19
CA ASP A 142 -1.52 5.74 29.54
C ASP A 142 -2.66 4.75 29.90
N ALA A 143 -2.73 4.38 31.18
CA ALA A 143 -3.76 3.46 31.70
C ALA A 143 -5.18 4.06 31.68
N ALA A 144 -5.30 5.39 31.76
CA ALA A 144 -6.57 6.10 31.68
C ALA A 144 -7.01 6.35 30.23
N GLY A 145 -6.14 6.04 29.25
CA GLY A 145 -6.39 6.30 27.84
C GLY A 145 -6.06 7.74 27.42
N ALA A 146 -5.40 8.51 28.27
CA ALA A 146 -4.93 9.85 27.95
C ALA A 146 -3.60 9.77 27.18
N PRO A 147 -3.33 10.70 26.24
CA PRO A 147 -2.05 10.76 25.54
C PRO A 147 -0.90 11.01 26.54
N THR A 148 0.21 10.32 26.34
CA THR A 148 1.40 10.44 27.20
C THR A 148 2.68 10.39 26.38
N ALA A 149 3.70 11.15 26.81
CA ALA A 149 5.06 11.07 26.28
C ALA A 149 6.02 10.39 27.29
N ALA A 150 5.53 9.95 28.46
CA ALA A 150 6.34 9.27 29.47
C ALA A 150 6.41 7.76 29.14
N PRO A 151 7.58 7.19 28.79
CA PRO A 151 7.72 5.79 28.39
C PRO A 151 7.15 4.80 29.41
N GLY A 152 7.42 5.00 30.70
CA GLY A 152 6.94 4.15 31.78
C GLY A 152 5.43 4.17 31.99
N ALA A 153 4.73 5.22 31.54
CA ALA A 153 3.28 5.34 31.64
C ALA A 153 2.53 4.68 30.46
N VAL A 154 3.20 4.38 29.36
CA VAL A 154 2.57 3.85 28.13
C VAL A 154 1.91 2.51 28.41
N ARG A 155 0.63 2.39 28.02
CA ARG A 155 -0.17 1.16 28.10
C ARG A 155 -0.75 0.74 26.76
N SER A 156 -0.97 1.68 25.84
CA SER A 156 -1.35 1.37 24.47
C SER A 156 -0.69 2.34 23.52
N VAL A 157 -0.49 1.87 22.28
CA VAL A 157 0.14 2.60 21.19
C VAL A 157 -0.78 2.57 20.00
N GLU A 158 -1.05 3.73 19.42
CA GLU A 158 -1.77 3.88 18.19
C GLU A 158 -0.79 4.23 17.08
N ILE A 159 -0.90 3.54 15.97
CA ILE A 159 -0.07 3.73 14.79
C ILE A 159 -0.98 4.13 13.62
N ALA A 160 -0.72 5.29 13.05
CA ALA A 160 -1.32 5.75 11.81
C ALA A 160 -0.28 5.70 10.69
N LEU A 161 -0.62 5.04 9.60
CA LEU A 161 0.23 4.83 8.45
C LEU A 161 -0.50 5.22 7.18
N ALA A 162 0.11 6.02 6.32
CA ALA A 162 -0.37 6.28 4.98
C ALA A 162 0.64 5.76 3.95
N THR A 163 0.14 5.07 2.94
CA THR A 163 0.94 4.47 1.86
C THR A 163 0.44 4.92 0.51
N ARG A 164 1.36 5.05 -0.44
CA ARG A 164 1.10 5.39 -1.84
C ARG A 164 2.02 4.56 -2.72
N PRO A 165 1.62 4.16 -3.95
CA PRO A 165 2.53 3.50 -4.88
C PRO A 165 3.76 4.39 -5.16
N ASP A 166 4.91 3.77 -5.42
CA ASP A 166 6.13 4.51 -5.79
C ASP A 166 6.10 5.00 -7.26
N TYR A 167 5.14 4.52 -8.05
CA TYR A 167 4.89 4.98 -9.42
C TYR A 167 3.61 5.81 -9.50
N SER A 168 3.58 6.75 -10.45
CA SER A 168 2.39 7.57 -10.69
C SER A 168 1.38 6.81 -11.53
N VAL A 169 0.14 6.73 -11.06
CA VAL A 169 -1.00 6.30 -11.86
C VAL A 169 -1.61 7.55 -12.48
N VAL A 170 -1.63 7.60 -13.80
CA VAL A 170 -2.12 8.77 -14.55
C VAL A 170 -3.56 9.09 -14.15
N GLY A 171 -3.78 10.32 -13.71
CA GLY A 171 -5.11 10.86 -13.39
C GLY A 171 -5.63 10.57 -11.98
N SER A 172 -4.86 9.93 -11.09
CA SER A 172 -5.31 9.72 -9.71
C SER A 172 -4.18 9.63 -8.69
N THR A 173 -4.47 10.08 -7.47
CA THR A 173 -3.63 9.88 -6.29
C THR A 173 -4.20 8.70 -5.50
N VAL A 174 -3.60 7.51 -5.65
CA VAL A 174 -3.98 6.35 -4.85
C VAL A 174 -3.23 6.42 -3.53
N GLU A 175 -3.94 6.65 -2.45
CA GLU A 175 -3.39 6.65 -1.09
C GLU A 175 -4.26 5.79 -0.19
N THR A 176 -3.63 5.00 0.68
CA THR A 176 -4.32 4.21 1.69
C THR A 176 -3.82 4.64 3.06
N ALA A 177 -4.73 5.12 3.91
CA ALA A 177 -4.45 5.41 5.30
C ALA A 177 -5.10 4.35 6.19
N LEU A 178 -4.32 3.77 7.09
CA LEU A 178 -4.77 2.79 8.08
C LEU A 178 -4.29 3.20 9.46
N THR A 179 -5.13 2.96 10.45
CA THR A 179 -4.80 3.19 11.86
C THR A 179 -5.06 1.92 12.65
N THR A 180 -4.19 1.62 13.61
CA THR A 180 -4.39 0.52 14.55
C THR A 180 -3.96 0.94 15.94
N ARG A 181 -4.68 0.48 16.97
CA ARG A 181 -4.31 0.68 18.38
C ARG A 181 -4.03 -0.66 19.03
N VAL A 182 -2.89 -0.78 19.66
CA VAL A 182 -2.42 -2.02 20.29
C VAL A 182 -2.16 -1.76 21.76
N ARG A 183 -2.70 -2.61 22.63
CA ARG A 183 -2.42 -2.61 24.06
C ARG A 183 -1.16 -3.45 24.34
N LEU A 184 -0.24 -2.91 25.12
CA LEU A 184 0.92 -3.64 25.64
C LEU A 184 0.47 -4.70 26.63
N ARG A 185 0.98 -5.93 26.48
CA ARG A 185 0.58 -7.07 27.32
C ARG A 185 1.48 -7.29 28.52
N ASN A 186 2.76 -6.97 28.37
CA ASN A 186 3.82 -7.27 29.36
C ASN A 186 4.16 -6.01 30.16
N ARG A 187 3.17 -5.53 30.95
CA ARG A 187 3.30 -4.28 31.73
C ARG A 187 2.58 -4.41 33.07
#